data_1c1c120ccf3898a5e8e1f0c91d96bd50
#
_entry.id   1c1c120ccf3898a5e8e1f0c91d96bd50
#
_cell.length_a   1.000
_cell.length_b   1.000
_cell.length_c   1.000
_cell.angle_alpha   90.00
_cell.angle_beta   90.00
_cell.angle_gamma   90.00
#
_symmetry.space_group_name_H-M   'P 1'
#
loop_
_entity.id
_entity.type
_entity.pdbx_description
1 polymer ?
#
loop_
_entity_poly.entity_id
_entity_poly.type
_entity_poly.pdbx_seq_one_letter_code
_entity_poly.pdbx_strand_id
1 'polypeptide(L)'
;ILTFEMEKIKLMWDFRGPNGKNTAIHHEKHLKESFKIEKKILIQSGNENLNDMHSLAYAIIEKRDLNEIKNKLKPNRGKILE
;
A
#
# COMPACT_ATOMS: atom_id res chain seq x y z
N ILE A 1 30.35 -11.41 3.35
CA ILE A 1 29.56 -10.19 3.22
C ILE A 1 28.14 -10.44 3.51
N LEU A 2 27.63 -9.67 4.39
CA LEU A 2 26.24 -9.76 4.70
C LEU A 2 25.49 -8.72 3.92
N THR A 3 24.77 -9.20 2.95
CA THR A 3 23.86 -8.35 2.22
C THR A 3 22.52 -8.44 2.91
N PHE A 4 22.13 -7.39 3.55
CA PHE A 4 20.80 -7.34 4.11
C PHE A 4 19.87 -6.88 3.02
N GLU A 5 19.31 -7.84 2.36
CA GLU A 5 18.26 -7.52 1.44
C GLU A 5 17.00 -7.36 2.25
N MET A 6 16.59 -6.12 2.40
CA MET A 6 15.28 -5.86 2.94
C MET A 6 14.28 -6.05 1.83
N GLU A 7 13.57 -7.16 1.89
CA GLU A 7 12.51 -7.39 0.94
C GLU A 7 11.43 -6.34 1.12
N LYS A 8 11.02 -5.77 0.01
CA LYS A 8 9.96 -4.78 -0.03
C LYS A 8 8.71 -5.41 -0.61
N ILE A 9 7.58 -5.02 -0.07
CA ILE A 9 6.30 -5.53 -0.54
C ILE A 9 5.41 -4.37 -0.88
N LYS A 10 4.81 -4.42 -2.05
CA LYS A 10 3.83 -3.44 -2.49
C LYS A 10 2.45 -3.99 -2.16
N LEU A 11 1.78 -3.37 -1.22
CA LEU A 11 0.41 -3.71 -0.87
C LEU A 11 -0.54 -2.83 -1.66
N MET A 12 -1.61 -3.42 -2.16
CA MET A 12 -2.54 -2.73 -3.05
C MET A 12 -3.96 -2.87 -2.57
N TRP A 13 -4.69 -1.77 -2.65
CA TRP A 13 -6.12 -1.72 -2.35
C TRP A 13 -6.83 -1.30 -3.62
N ASP A 14 -7.69 -2.17 -4.14
CA ASP A 14 -8.41 -1.93 -5.39
C ASP A 14 -9.74 -1.23 -5.13
N PHE A 15 -10.04 -0.24 -5.96
CA PHE A 15 -11.29 0.49 -5.91
C PHE A 15 -11.90 0.49 -7.30
N ARG A 16 -13.10 -0.05 -7.41
CA ARG A 16 -13.79 -0.18 -8.68
C ARG A 16 -14.96 0.77 -8.75
N GLY A 17 -15.35 1.14 -9.98
CA GLY A 17 -16.43 2.04 -10.23
C GLY A 17 -15.97 3.43 -10.62
N PRO A 18 -16.89 4.32 -11.02
CA PRO A 18 -16.54 5.65 -11.54
C PRO A 18 -15.88 6.55 -10.49
N ASN A 19 -16.12 6.30 -9.21
CA ASN A 19 -15.51 7.08 -8.13
C ASN A 19 -14.24 6.46 -7.57
N GLY A 20 -13.77 5.36 -8.17
CA GLY A 20 -12.61 4.64 -7.66
C GLY A 20 -11.35 5.50 -7.55
N LYS A 21 -11.13 6.39 -8.51
CA LYS A 21 -9.98 7.27 -8.50
C LYS A 21 -9.95 8.16 -7.25
N ASN A 22 -11.05 8.80 -6.94
CA ASN A 22 -11.12 9.67 -5.77
C ASN A 22 -11.00 8.88 -4.48
N THR A 23 -11.60 7.71 -4.44
CA THR A 23 -11.50 6.82 -3.29
C THR A 23 -10.06 6.36 -3.07
N ALA A 24 -9.34 6.04 -4.15
CA ALA A 24 -7.94 5.63 -4.05
C ALA A 24 -7.07 6.75 -3.51
N ILE A 25 -7.29 7.98 -3.97
CA ILE A 25 -6.55 9.15 -3.48
C ILE A 25 -6.78 9.34 -1.98
N HIS A 26 -8.03 9.24 -1.56
CA HIS A 26 -8.40 9.34 -0.15
C HIS A 26 -7.76 8.25 0.68
N HIS A 27 -7.77 7.02 0.15
CA HIS A 27 -7.20 5.88 0.86
C HIS A 27 -5.69 6.05 1.04
N GLU A 28 -5.01 6.54 0.02
CA GLU A 28 -3.57 6.80 0.13
C GLU A 28 -3.28 7.78 1.26
N LYS A 29 -4.08 8.83 1.37
CA LYS A 29 -3.93 9.80 2.45
C LYS A 29 -4.09 9.15 3.81
N HIS A 30 -5.09 8.30 3.96
CA HIS A 30 -5.33 7.56 5.20
C HIS A 30 -4.19 6.60 5.50
N LEU A 31 -3.61 5.98 4.47
CA LEU A 31 -2.46 5.10 4.66
C LEU A 31 -1.29 5.86 5.26
N LYS A 32 -0.98 7.03 4.73
CA LYS A 32 0.10 7.87 5.25
C LYS A 32 -0.13 8.24 6.70
N GLU A 33 -1.35 8.61 7.05
CA GLU A 33 -1.71 8.96 8.42
C GLU A 33 -1.58 7.76 9.36
N SER A 34 -2.09 6.59 8.92
CA SER A 34 -2.03 5.36 9.72
C SER A 34 -0.60 4.94 10.01
N PHE A 35 0.27 4.99 8.99
CA PHE A 35 1.68 4.63 9.18
C PHE A 35 2.36 5.58 10.15
N LYS A 36 2.04 6.85 10.09
CA LYS A 36 2.60 7.83 11.00
C LYS A 36 2.15 7.58 12.44
N ILE A 37 0.87 7.33 12.64
CA ILE A 37 0.31 7.06 13.96
C ILE A 37 0.91 5.79 14.56
N GLU A 38 1.01 4.73 13.77
CA GLU A 38 1.56 3.45 14.21
C GLU A 38 3.08 3.43 14.26
N LYS A 39 3.73 4.51 13.83
CA LYS A 39 5.18 4.63 13.76
C LYS A 39 5.80 3.52 12.92
N LYS A 40 5.13 3.17 11.83
CA LYS A 40 5.62 2.18 10.86
C LYS A 40 6.30 2.88 9.71
N ILE A 41 7.23 2.19 9.08
CA ILE A 41 7.96 2.74 7.95
C ILE A 41 7.16 2.54 6.68
N LEU A 42 6.81 3.65 6.04
CA LEU A 42 6.18 3.65 4.73
C LEU A 42 7.25 4.11 3.73
N ILE A 43 7.74 3.17 2.94
CA ILE A 43 8.81 3.46 2.00
C ILE A 43 8.32 4.36 0.88
N GLN A 44 7.16 4.03 0.34
CA GLN A 44 6.53 4.81 -0.72
C GLN A 44 5.04 4.50 -0.73
N SER A 45 4.25 5.48 -1.11
CA SER A 45 2.82 5.29 -1.31
C SER A 45 2.38 6.04 -2.54
N GLY A 46 1.23 5.67 -3.06
CA GLY A 46 0.68 6.34 -4.22
C GLY A 46 -0.67 5.78 -4.59
N ASN A 47 -1.16 6.24 -5.71
CA ASN A 47 -2.37 5.71 -6.30
C ASN A 47 -2.19 5.62 -7.80
N GLU A 48 -2.88 4.68 -8.42
CA GLU A 48 -2.84 4.48 -9.86
C GLU A 48 -4.24 4.38 -10.40
N ASN A 49 -4.49 5.05 -11.51
CA ASN A 49 -5.74 4.95 -12.24
C ASN A 49 -5.50 4.00 -13.42
N LEU A 50 -6.05 2.79 -13.34
CA LEU A 50 -5.86 1.77 -14.37
C LEU A 50 -6.81 1.99 -15.54
N ASN A 51 -8.04 2.40 -15.27
CA ASN A 51 -9.02 2.76 -16.27
C ASN A 51 -10.17 3.51 -15.57
N ASP A 52 -11.20 3.88 -16.33
CA ASP A 52 -12.31 4.68 -15.80
C ASP A 52 -13.07 4.03 -14.65
N MET A 53 -12.97 2.71 -14.54
CA MET A 53 -13.72 1.93 -13.56
C MET A 53 -12.84 1.23 -12.54
N HIS A 54 -11.53 1.46 -12.59
CA HIS A 54 -10.61 0.75 -11.69
C HIS A 54 -9.40 1.63 -11.35
N SER A 55 -9.24 1.89 -10.08
CA SER A 55 -8.07 2.57 -9.52
C SER A 55 -7.56 1.79 -8.33
N LEU A 56 -6.36 2.06 -7.92
CA LEU A 56 -5.82 1.44 -6.72
C LEU A 56 -4.96 2.43 -5.93
N ALA A 57 -4.90 2.19 -4.64
CA ALA A 57 -3.93 2.83 -3.77
C ALA A 57 -2.89 1.79 -3.40
N TYR A 58 -1.65 2.20 -3.18
CA TYR A 58 -0.61 1.26 -2.80
C TYR A 58 0.29 1.82 -1.71
N ALA A 59 0.91 0.92 -0.98
CA ALA A 59 1.91 1.23 0.01
C ALA A 59 3.05 0.23 -0.11
N ILE A 60 4.27 0.73 -0.18
CA ILE A 60 5.45 -0.13 -0.21
C ILE A 60 6.04 -0.14 1.19
N ILE A 61 6.17 -1.33 1.75
CA ILE A 61 6.62 -1.53 3.11
C ILE A 61 7.74 -2.57 3.14
N GLU A 62 8.38 -2.70 4.30
CA GLU A 62 9.33 -3.77 4.54
C GLU A 62 8.57 -5.05 4.89
N LYS A 63 9.09 -6.17 4.41
CA LYS A 63 8.45 -7.46 4.65
C LYS A 63 8.21 -7.76 6.13
N ARG A 64 9.09 -7.31 7.01
CA ARG A 64 8.95 -7.55 8.43
C ARG A 64 7.66 -6.97 9.04
N ASP A 65 7.11 -5.94 8.41
CA ASP A 65 5.87 -5.31 8.87
C ASP A 65 4.62 -5.89 8.22
N LEU A 66 4.80 -6.84 7.29
CA LEU A 66 3.69 -7.34 6.46
C LEU A 66 2.52 -7.87 7.29
N ASN A 67 2.80 -8.76 8.25
CA ASN A 67 1.71 -9.40 9.00
C ASN A 67 0.87 -8.39 9.77
N GLU A 68 1.52 -7.43 10.39
CA GLU A 68 0.83 -6.42 11.17
C GLU A 68 0.00 -5.50 10.27
N ILE A 69 0.61 -5.01 9.20
CA ILE A 69 -0.09 -4.12 8.27
C ILE A 69 -1.23 -4.85 7.56
N LYS A 70 -0.98 -6.09 7.14
CA LYS A 70 -2.00 -6.91 6.50
C LYS A 70 -3.23 -7.08 7.39
N ASN A 71 -3.01 -7.34 8.67
CA ASN A 71 -4.10 -7.55 9.61
C ASN A 71 -4.87 -6.27 9.92
N LYS A 72 -4.18 -5.14 9.97
CA LYS A 72 -4.80 -3.87 10.31
C LYS A 72 -5.48 -3.19 9.12
N LEU A 73 -4.83 -3.19 7.98
CA LEU A 73 -5.28 -2.43 6.82
C LEU A 73 -5.88 -3.27 5.70
N LYS A 74 -5.75 -4.58 5.79
CA LYS A 74 -6.42 -5.54 4.90
C LYS A 74 -6.33 -5.23 3.42
N PRO A 75 -5.10 -5.23 2.85
CA PRO A 75 -4.95 -5.00 1.42
C PRO A 75 -5.58 -6.13 0.60
N ASN A 76 -6.01 -5.81 -0.62
CA ASN A 76 -6.56 -6.78 -1.53
C ASN A 76 -5.50 -7.67 -2.15
N ARG A 77 -4.33 -7.09 -2.42
CA ARG A 77 -3.24 -7.79 -3.08
C ARG A 77 -1.90 -7.37 -2.51
N GLY A 78 -0.90 -8.20 -2.69
CA GLY A 78 0.46 -7.86 -2.36
C GLY A 78 1.40 -8.38 -3.42
N LYS A 79 2.50 -7.68 -3.64
CA LYS A 79 3.52 -8.06 -4.60
C LYS A 79 4.90 -7.85 -4.01
N ILE A 80 5.74 -8.89 -4.09
CA ILE A 80 7.13 -8.77 -3.66
C ILE A 80 7.90 -7.98 -4.72
N LEU A 81 8.61 -6.96 -4.25
CA LEU A 81 9.46 -6.15 -5.11
C LEU A 81 10.89 -6.64 -5.00
N GLU A 82 11.48 -6.93 -6.11
CA GLU A 82 12.88 -7.36 -6.18
C GLU A 82 13.79 -6.21 -6.54
#